data_0c9285afe703d8fd7eb2d1b590474081
#
_entry.id   0c9285afe703d8fd7eb2d1b590474081
#
_cell.length_a   1.000
_cell.length_b   1.000
_cell.length_c   1.000
_cell.angle_alpha   90.00
_cell.angle_beta   90.00
_cell.angle_gamma   90.00
#
_symmetry.space_group_name_H-M   'P 1'
#
loop_
_entity.id
_entity.type
_entity.pdbx_description
1 polymer ?
#
loop_
_entity_poly.entity_id
_entity_poly.type
_entity_poly.pdbx_seq_one_letter_code
_entity_poly.pdbx_strand_id
1 'polypeptide(L)'
;NAIDNQRFLPPGEDTFAALRAKWQLPLQATCLIYVGSGFERKGLAAAIRAIAPTDRYLLVVGKDKDQPRYQALAKSLGCEARVRFFGMQSETLPFYQMADGLLLPTLYDPFPNVILEAMACGLPVITTTGCGGAEFIVDGHNGYVCDALDIPALQQAVMALPARALGSAQGGRARERIMACTSERLSTQLLSLYQDLV
;
A
#
# COMPACT_ATOMS: atom_id res chain seq x y z
N ASN A 1 -11.66 0.73 -12.34
CA ASN A 1 -12.05 0.38 -10.97
C ASN A 1 -12.51 1.63 -10.23
N ALA A 2 -13.33 1.46 -9.20
CA ALA A 2 -13.86 2.52 -8.37
C ALA A 2 -13.58 2.25 -6.89
N ILE A 3 -13.60 3.30 -6.10
CA ILE A 3 -13.37 3.27 -4.65
C ILE A 3 -14.50 4.02 -3.92
N ASP A 4 -14.89 3.50 -2.77
CA ASP A 4 -15.71 4.22 -1.79
C ASP A 4 -14.80 5.16 -0.99
N ASN A 5 -14.65 6.39 -1.49
CA ASN A 5 -13.81 7.41 -0.88
C ASN A 5 -14.44 8.10 0.34
N GLN A 6 -15.68 7.76 0.68
CA GLN A 6 -16.32 8.15 1.95
C GLN A 6 -16.00 7.16 3.06
N ARG A 7 -15.84 5.89 2.72
CA ARG A 7 -15.42 4.85 3.66
C ARG A 7 -13.90 4.90 3.89
N PHE A 8 -13.11 4.93 2.81
CA PHE A 8 -11.65 4.98 2.91
C PHE A 8 -11.19 6.42 3.08
N LEU A 9 -10.95 6.79 4.33
CA LEU A 9 -10.57 8.14 4.76
C LEU A 9 -9.26 8.12 5.55
N PRO A 10 -8.45 9.17 5.45
CA PRO A 10 -7.34 9.37 6.37
C PRO A 10 -7.86 9.41 7.81
N PRO A 11 -7.13 8.87 8.79
CA PRO A 11 -7.51 8.96 10.19
C PRO A 11 -7.26 10.35 10.74
N GLY A 12 -7.98 10.72 11.82
CA GLY A 12 -7.52 11.76 12.72
C GLY A 12 -6.33 11.31 13.58
N GLU A 13 -5.62 12.24 14.21
CA GLU A 13 -4.44 11.97 15.04
C GLU A 13 -4.72 10.98 16.17
N ASP A 14 -5.84 11.16 16.88
CA ASP A 14 -6.25 10.27 17.98
C ASP A 14 -6.51 8.84 17.48
N THR A 15 -7.17 8.69 16.33
CA THR A 15 -7.43 7.37 15.72
C THR A 15 -6.12 6.71 15.33
N PHE A 16 -5.22 7.45 14.70
CA PHE A 16 -3.88 6.95 14.34
C PHE A 16 -3.12 6.45 15.56
N ALA A 17 -3.03 7.29 16.60
CA ALA A 17 -2.33 6.94 17.83
C ALA A 17 -2.94 5.72 18.54
N ALA A 18 -4.27 5.65 18.64
CA ALA A 18 -4.98 4.53 19.23
C ALA A 18 -4.75 3.22 18.47
N LEU A 19 -4.79 3.25 17.13
CA LEU A 19 -4.51 2.07 16.29
C LEU A 19 -3.07 1.59 16.46
N ARG A 20 -2.09 2.51 16.45
CA ARG A 20 -0.69 2.18 16.70
C ARG A 20 -0.47 1.55 18.06
N ALA A 21 -1.09 2.11 19.12
CA ALA A 21 -1.02 1.56 20.47
C ALA A 21 -1.67 0.16 20.55
N LYS A 22 -2.86 0.00 19.97
CA LYS A 22 -3.57 -1.30 19.92
C LYS A 22 -2.70 -2.42 19.35
N TRP A 23 -1.95 -2.11 18.29
CA TRP A 23 -1.12 -3.08 17.59
C TRP A 23 0.35 -3.06 18.02
N GLN A 24 0.67 -2.33 19.10
CA GLN A 24 2.03 -2.22 19.67
C GLN A 24 3.07 -1.79 18.61
N LEU A 25 2.70 -0.82 17.79
CA LEU A 25 3.59 -0.19 16.81
C LEU A 25 4.13 1.11 17.39
N PRO A 26 5.44 1.39 17.27
CA PRO A 26 5.99 2.66 17.75
C PRO A 26 5.35 3.84 17.00
N LEU A 27 4.93 4.86 17.74
CA LEU A 27 4.21 6.01 17.17
C LEU A 27 5.04 6.76 16.12
N GLN A 28 6.36 6.80 16.30
CA GLN A 28 7.29 7.51 15.42
C GLN A 28 7.89 6.63 14.31
N ALA A 29 7.64 5.32 14.32
CA ALA A 29 8.13 4.44 13.28
C ALA A 29 7.38 4.66 11.96
N THR A 30 8.07 4.59 10.84
CA THR A 30 7.43 4.55 9.52
C THR A 30 6.99 3.11 9.24
N CYS A 31 5.69 2.93 9.00
CA CYS A 31 5.09 1.63 8.74
C CYS A 31 4.52 1.59 7.33
N LEU A 32 5.03 0.67 6.53
CA LEU A 32 4.48 0.39 5.20
C LEU A 32 3.49 -0.77 5.30
N ILE A 33 2.35 -0.63 4.63
CA ILE A 33 1.37 -1.71 4.56
C ILE A 33 1.53 -2.49 3.25
N TYR A 34 1.42 -3.79 3.34
CA TYR A 34 1.28 -4.73 2.23
C TYR A 34 -0.06 -5.45 2.37
N VAL A 35 -0.90 -5.44 1.34
CA VAL A 35 -2.24 -6.04 1.41
C VAL A 35 -2.44 -7.03 0.26
N GLY A 36 -2.80 -8.25 0.60
CA GLY A 36 -3.21 -9.26 -0.37
C GLY A 36 -2.78 -10.66 -0.03
N SER A 37 -3.38 -11.62 -0.75
CA SER A 37 -3.01 -13.03 -0.79
C SER A 37 -2.18 -13.32 -2.06
N GLY A 38 -1.57 -14.51 -2.14
CA GLY A 38 -0.68 -14.84 -3.26
C GLY A 38 0.63 -14.06 -3.14
N PHE A 39 1.32 -14.25 -2.01
CA PHE A 39 2.50 -13.51 -1.59
C PHE A 39 3.63 -13.52 -2.63
N GLU A 40 3.78 -14.61 -3.39
CA GLU A 40 4.79 -14.71 -4.44
C GLU A 40 4.49 -13.73 -5.58
N ARG A 41 3.31 -13.80 -6.18
CA ARG A 41 2.90 -12.93 -7.29
C ARG A 41 2.86 -11.45 -6.89
N LYS A 42 2.44 -11.17 -5.66
CA LYS A 42 2.36 -9.81 -5.12
C LYS A 42 3.70 -9.29 -4.54
N GLY A 43 4.77 -10.06 -4.68
CA GLY A 43 6.13 -9.60 -4.42
C GLY A 43 6.50 -9.43 -2.94
N LEU A 44 5.90 -10.20 -2.00
CA LEU A 44 6.21 -10.05 -0.57
C LEU A 44 7.70 -10.24 -0.27
N ALA A 45 8.39 -11.13 -0.99
CA ALA A 45 9.83 -11.30 -0.81
C ALA A 45 10.62 -10.02 -1.16
N ALA A 46 10.22 -9.33 -2.23
CA ALA A 46 10.82 -8.05 -2.62
C ALA A 46 10.53 -6.96 -1.58
N ALA A 47 9.29 -6.89 -1.07
CA ALA A 47 8.93 -5.96 0.01
C ALA A 47 9.78 -6.18 1.28
N ILE A 48 9.95 -7.42 1.72
CA ILE A 48 10.79 -7.76 2.87
C ILE A 48 12.25 -7.35 2.63
N ARG A 49 12.82 -7.66 1.45
CA ARG A 49 14.18 -7.25 1.10
C ARG A 49 14.35 -5.73 1.01
N ALA A 50 13.31 -5.03 0.55
CA ALA A 50 13.35 -3.58 0.46
C ALA A 50 13.40 -2.91 1.83
N ILE A 51 12.67 -3.42 2.84
CA ILE A 51 12.68 -2.84 4.19
C ILE A 51 13.83 -3.32 5.06
N ALA A 52 14.45 -4.46 4.74
CA ALA A 52 15.44 -5.12 5.60
C ALA A 52 16.60 -4.19 6.05
N PRO A 53 17.25 -3.40 5.16
CA PRO A 53 18.35 -2.51 5.54
C PRO A 53 17.88 -1.19 6.18
N THR A 54 16.59 -1.01 6.41
CA THR A 54 15.99 0.23 6.93
C THR A 54 15.48 0.04 8.36
N ASP A 55 15.01 1.11 8.99
CA ASP A 55 14.27 1.09 10.26
C ASP A 55 12.75 0.95 10.09
N ARG A 56 12.28 0.81 8.84
CA ARG A 56 10.87 0.75 8.49
C ARG A 56 10.22 -0.56 8.92
N TYR A 57 8.93 -0.49 9.24
CA TYR A 57 8.08 -1.65 9.49
C TYR A 57 7.31 -2.05 8.24
N LEU A 58 7.05 -3.35 8.08
CA LEU A 58 6.17 -3.90 7.06
C LEU A 58 5.00 -4.60 7.74
N LEU A 59 3.80 -4.08 7.49
CA LEU A 59 2.53 -4.60 8.01
C LEU A 59 1.90 -5.46 6.92
N VAL A 60 1.96 -6.78 7.08
CA VAL A 60 1.47 -7.74 6.09
C VAL A 60 0.04 -8.16 6.44
N VAL A 61 -0.92 -7.69 5.66
CA VAL A 61 -2.35 -8.01 5.77
C VAL A 61 -2.73 -8.96 4.64
N GLY A 62 -3.13 -10.16 4.99
CA GLY A 62 -3.47 -11.22 4.06
C GLY A 62 -3.00 -12.58 4.56
N LYS A 63 -3.33 -13.63 3.84
CA LYS A 63 -2.99 -15.01 4.19
C LYS A 63 -2.46 -15.75 2.97
N ASP A 64 -1.40 -16.52 3.17
CA ASP A 64 -0.83 -17.41 2.17
C ASP A 64 -0.32 -18.70 2.87
N LYS A 65 -0.41 -19.83 2.18
CA LYS A 65 0.10 -21.11 2.68
C LYS A 65 1.61 -21.09 2.93
N ASP A 66 2.33 -20.28 2.16
CA ASP A 66 3.79 -20.17 2.21
C ASP A 66 4.27 -19.07 3.18
N GLN A 67 3.39 -18.53 4.04
CA GLN A 67 3.77 -17.52 5.05
C GLN A 67 5.01 -17.89 5.87
N PRO A 68 5.21 -19.17 6.32
CA PRO A 68 6.42 -19.54 7.06
C PRO A 68 7.72 -19.27 6.30
N ARG A 69 7.73 -19.40 4.96
CA ARG A 69 8.87 -19.09 4.09
C ARG A 69 9.25 -17.60 4.19
N TYR A 70 8.25 -16.72 4.22
CA TYR A 70 8.49 -15.26 4.31
C TYR A 70 8.90 -14.83 5.72
N GLN A 71 8.39 -15.50 6.76
CA GLN A 71 8.87 -15.30 8.13
C GLN A 71 10.34 -15.73 8.27
N ALA A 72 10.72 -16.87 7.69
CA ALA A 72 12.11 -17.32 7.65
C ALA A 72 13.01 -16.34 6.87
N LEU A 73 12.51 -15.77 5.76
CA LEU A 73 13.25 -14.75 5.01
C LEU A 73 13.47 -13.50 5.85
N ALA A 74 12.44 -12.98 6.53
CA ALA A 74 12.58 -11.83 7.41
C ALA A 74 13.60 -12.07 8.53
N LYS A 75 13.59 -13.28 9.12
CA LYS A 75 14.57 -13.70 10.13
C LYS A 75 15.99 -13.76 9.57
N SER A 76 16.19 -14.36 8.39
CA SER A 76 17.51 -14.46 7.75
C SER A 76 18.10 -13.10 7.40
N LEU A 77 17.25 -12.08 7.21
CA LEU A 77 17.64 -10.70 6.92
C LEU A 77 17.69 -9.81 8.19
N GLY A 78 17.45 -10.37 9.38
CA GLY A 78 17.50 -9.65 10.65
C GLY A 78 16.42 -8.58 10.81
N CYS A 79 15.27 -8.73 10.12
CA CYS A 79 14.17 -7.77 10.19
C CYS A 79 12.84 -8.37 10.68
N GLU A 80 12.85 -9.56 11.27
CA GLU A 80 11.65 -10.28 11.73
C GLU A 80 10.82 -9.46 12.73
N ALA A 81 11.44 -8.68 13.60
CA ALA A 81 10.73 -7.83 14.57
C ALA A 81 9.94 -6.70 13.90
N ARG A 82 10.32 -6.33 12.67
CA ARG A 82 9.71 -5.24 11.91
C ARG A 82 8.77 -5.72 10.80
N VAL A 83 8.69 -7.01 10.52
CA VAL A 83 7.72 -7.61 9.59
C VAL A 83 6.61 -8.25 10.38
N ARG A 84 5.46 -7.58 10.42
CA ARG A 84 4.31 -7.98 11.25
C ARG A 84 3.22 -8.58 10.38
N PHE A 85 2.91 -9.87 10.61
CA PHE A 85 1.85 -10.60 9.89
C PHE A 85 0.54 -10.54 10.67
N PHE A 86 -0.51 -10.01 10.06
CA PHE A 86 -1.82 -9.84 10.67
C PHE A 86 -2.85 -10.88 10.19
N GLY A 87 -2.47 -11.73 9.22
CA GLY A 87 -3.40 -12.69 8.62
C GLY A 87 -4.47 -12.03 7.78
N MET A 88 -5.51 -12.79 7.45
CA MET A 88 -6.67 -12.29 6.72
C MET A 88 -7.52 -11.41 7.65
N GLN A 89 -7.89 -10.25 7.16
CA GLN A 89 -8.74 -9.30 7.87
C GLN A 89 -10.01 -9.04 7.07
N SER A 90 -11.16 -9.03 7.73
CA SER A 90 -12.45 -8.64 7.14
C SER A 90 -12.53 -7.13 6.90
N GLU A 91 -11.90 -6.34 7.78
CA GLU A 91 -11.80 -4.88 7.71
C GLU A 91 -10.36 -4.46 7.56
N THR A 92 -10.02 -3.91 6.38
CA THR A 92 -8.65 -3.46 6.04
C THR A 92 -8.43 -1.97 6.38
N LEU A 93 -9.48 -1.18 6.48
CA LEU A 93 -9.40 0.26 6.73
C LEU A 93 -8.51 0.63 7.93
N PRO A 94 -8.62 0.01 9.12
CA PRO A 94 -7.78 0.35 10.26
C PRO A 94 -6.28 0.14 9.99
N PHE A 95 -5.93 -0.81 9.11
CA PHE A 95 -4.54 -1.09 8.76
C PHE A 95 -3.96 -0.02 7.82
N TYR A 96 -4.76 0.49 6.86
CA TYR A 96 -4.36 1.67 6.09
C TYR A 96 -4.23 2.89 6.99
N GLN A 97 -5.15 3.08 7.93
CA GLN A 97 -5.16 4.23 8.83
C GLN A 97 -3.98 4.27 9.80
N MET A 98 -3.32 3.14 10.11
CA MET A 98 -2.13 3.12 10.94
C MET A 98 -0.80 3.07 10.15
N ALA A 99 -0.86 3.03 8.82
CA ALA A 99 0.29 3.00 7.94
C ALA A 99 0.70 4.40 7.46
N ASP A 100 1.90 4.49 6.88
CA ASP A 100 2.48 5.71 6.30
C ASP A 100 2.60 5.60 4.77
N GLY A 101 2.47 4.41 4.19
CA GLY A 101 2.49 4.18 2.76
C GLY A 101 2.12 2.74 2.41
N LEU A 102 1.73 2.50 1.16
CA LEU A 102 1.55 1.15 0.61
C LEU A 102 2.83 0.71 -0.09
N LEU A 103 3.29 -0.50 0.19
CA LEU A 103 4.38 -1.17 -0.53
C LEU A 103 3.84 -2.45 -1.17
N LEU A 104 3.61 -2.42 -2.48
CA LEU A 104 3.06 -3.53 -3.26
C LEU A 104 3.94 -3.81 -4.50
N PRO A 105 5.11 -4.43 -4.35
CA PRO A 105 6.03 -4.69 -5.45
C PRO A 105 5.61 -5.95 -6.25
N THR A 106 4.40 -5.92 -6.78
CA THR A 106 3.81 -7.06 -7.49
C THR A 106 4.56 -7.37 -8.78
N LEU A 107 4.73 -8.65 -9.09
CA LEU A 107 5.26 -9.09 -10.38
C LEU A 107 4.26 -8.83 -11.50
N TYR A 108 2.99 -9.10 -11.23
CA TYR A 108 1.87 -8.84 -12.12
C TYR A 108 0.57 -8.71 -11.34
N ASP A 109 -0.15 -7.64 -11.55
CA ASP A 109 -1.52 -7.46 -11.08
C ASP A 109 -2.28 -6.52 -12.02
N PRO A 110 -3.36 -6.97 -12.70
CA PRO A 110 -4.07 -6.15 -13.67
C PRO A 110 -4.56 -4.83 -13.10
N PHE A 111 -5.13 -4.86 -11.90
CA PHE A 111 -5.51 -3.66 -11.16
C PHE A 111 -5.90 -3.99 -9.70
N PRO A 112 -4.99 -3.91 -8.74
CA PRO A 112 -5.30 -4.17 -7.34
C PRO A 112 -6.05 -3.00 -6.71
N ASN A 113 -7.27 -3.23 -6.21
CA ASN A 113 -8.08 -2.20 -5.54
C ASN A 113 -7.37 -1.60 -4.31
N VAL A 114 -6.47 -2.36 -3.69
CA VAL A 114 -5.68 -1.92 -2.52
C VAL A 114 -4.87 -0.65 -2.79
N ILE A 115 -4.53 -0.36 -4.06
CA ILE A 115 -3.89 0.91 -4.45
C ILE A 115 -4.87 2.07 -4.26
N LEU A 116 -6.10 1.94 -4.78
CA LEU A 116 -7.12 2.97 -4.60
C LEU A 116 -7.51 3.16 -3.13
N GLU A 117 -7.61 2.06 -2.38
CA GLU A 117 -7.90 2.08 -0.94
C GLU A 117 -6.81 2.82 -0.15
N ALA A 118 -5.54 2.53 -0.43
CA ALA A 118 -4.41 3.21 0.18
C ALA A 118 -4.39 4.71 -0.16
N MET A 119 -4.51 5.04 -1.45
CA MET A 119 -4.53 6.45 -1.90
C MET A 119 -5.72 7.21 -1.32
N ALA A 120 -6.89 6.58 -1.20
CA ALA A 120 -8.07 7.17 -0.56
C ALA A 120 -7.82 7.49 0.93
N CYS A 121 -7.04 6.65 1.61
CA CYS A 121 -6.59 6.90 2.99
C CYS A 121 -5.43 7.92 3.07
N GLY A 122 -5.03 8.54 1.97
CA GLY A 122 -3.94 9.51 1.94
C GLY A 122 -2.56 8.90 2.05
N LEU A 123 -2.38 7.64 1.60
CA LEU A 123 -1.09 6.97 1.62
C LEU A 123 -0.40 7.07 0.24
N PRO A 124 0.86 7.50 0.18
CA PRO A 124 1.67 7.34 -1.02
C PRO A 124 1.90 5.85 -1.29
N VAL A 125 2.07 5.51 -2.56
CA VAL A 125 2.15 4.11 -3.02
C VAL A 125 3.49 3.82 -3.65
N ILE A 126 4.14 2.75 -3.24
CA ILE A 126 5.27 2.15 -3.94
C ILE A 126 4.76 0.88 -4.61
N THR A 127 4.83 0.84 -5.93
CA THR A 127 4.42 -0.31 -6.72
C THR A 127 5.38 -0.54 -7.90
N THR A 128 4.99 -1.36 -8.86
CA THR A 128 5.86 -1.77 -9.95
C THR A 128 5.24 -1.53 -11.32
N THR A 129 6.06 -1.54 -12.35
CA THR A 129 5.63 -1.42 -13.76
C THR A 129 4.69 -2.56 -14.19
N GLY A 130 4.75 -3.72 -13.52
CA GLY A 130 3.83 -4.86 -13.74
C GLY A 130 2.45 -4.70 -13.10
N CYS A 131 2.18 -3.57 -12.43
CA CYS A 131 0.93 -3.28 -11.76
C CYS A 131 0.08 -2.30 -12.56
N GLY A 132 -1.15 -2.67 -12.92
CA GLY A 132 -2.07 -1.75 -13.63
C GLY A 132 -2.42 -0.48 -12.85
N GLY A 133 -2.34 -0.53 -11.52
CA GLY A 133 -2.50 0.66 -10.67
C GLY A 133 -1.35 1.67 -10.74
N ALA A 134 -0.22 1.33 -11.39
CA ALA A 134 0.91 2.24 -11.58
C ALA A 134 0.52 3.50 -12.40
N GLU A 135 -0.51 3.43 -13.24
CA GLU A 135 -1.02 4.57 -14.00
C GLU A 135 -1.50 5.75 -13.14
N PHE A 136 -1.82 5.49 -11.87
CA PHE A 136 -2.22 6.53 -10.91
C PHE A 136 -1.04 7.17 -10.20
N ILE A 137 0.16 6.59 -10.33
CA ILE A 137 1.35 7.02 -9.61
C ILE A 137 2.20 7.93 -10.50
N VAL A 138 2.55 9.08 -9.97
CA VAL A 138 3.53 10.01 -10.53
C VAL A 138 4.75 9.98 -9.61
N ASP A 139 5.86 9.54 -10.15
CA ASP A 139 7.10 9.27 -9.40
C ASP A 139 7.55 10.49 -8.59
N GLY A 140 7.87 10.28 -7.31
CA GLY A 140 8.22 11.34 -6.37
C GLY A 140 7.07 12.29 -5.97
N HIS A 141 5.93 12.27 -6.67
CA HIS A 141 4.81 13.19 -6.44
C HIS A 141 3.77 12.61 -5.46
N ASN A 142 3.28 11.39 -5.74
CA ASN A 142 2.31 10.70 -4.91
C ASN A 142 2.69 9.24 -4.61
N GLY A 143 3.89 8.83 -4.99
CA GLY A 143 4.42 7.49 -4.81
C GLY A 143 5.63 7.25 -5.68
N TYR A 144 5.95 5.96 -5.91
CA TYR A 144 7.08 5.52 -6.72
C TYR A 144 6.70 4.27 -7.52
N VAL A 145 7.22 4.17 -8.76
CA VAL A 145 7.06 3.00 -9.62
C VAL A 145 8.44 2.44 -9.95
N CYS A 146 8.68 1.18 -9.55
CA CYS A 146 9.95 0.50 -9.75
C CYS A 146 9.79 -0.74 -10.62
N ASP A 147 10.89 -1.34 -11.07
CA ASP A 147 10.87 -2.72 -11.53
C ASP A 147 10.71 -3.66 -10.31
N ALA A 148 9.89 -4.71 -10.44
CA ALA A 148 9.62 -5.65 -9.35
C ALA A 148 10.86 -6.46 -8.91
N LEU A 149 11.84 -6.59 -9.78
CA LEU A 149 13.10 -7.32 -9.54
C LEU A 149 14.25 -6.40 -9.12
N ASP A 150 14.08 -5.08 -9.24
CA ASP A 150 15.08 -4.10 -8.83
C ASP A 150 14.94 -3.77 -7.33
N ILE A 151 15.51 -4.65 -6.49
CA ILE A 151 15.49 -4.45 -5.03
C ILE A 151 16.16 -3.14 -4.61
N PRO A 152 17.31 -2.72 -5.16
CA PRO A 152 17.89 -1.41 -4.89
C PRO A 152 16.96 -0.24 -5.15
N ALA A 153 16.25 -0.21 -6.28
CA ALA A 153 15.27 0.84 -6.58
C ALA A 153 14.10 0.84 -5.58
N LEU A 154 13.58 -0.34 -5.21
CA LEU A 154 12.56 -0.48 -4.18
C LEU A 154 13.05 0.03 -2.81
N GLN A 155 14.31 -0.24 -2.44
CA GLN A 155 14.91 0.29 -1.20
C GLN A 155 14.99 1.82 -1.22
N GLN A 156 15.43 2.40 -2.33
CA GLN A 156 15.49 3.86 -2.49
C GLN A 156 14.10 4.48 -2.37
N ALA A 157 13.07 3.90 -3.01
CA ALA A 157 11.70 4.35 -2.90
C ALA A 157 11.17 4.27 -1.45
N VAL A 158 11.45 3.17 -0.74
CA VAL A 158 11.11 3.01 0.68
C VAL A 158 11.77 4.07 1.54
N MET A 159 13.06 4.36 1.31
CA MET A 159 13.79 5.39 2.06
C MET A 159 13.34 6.82 1.74
N ALA A 160 12.91 7.07 0.50
CA ALA A 160 12.44 8.37 0.06
C ALA A 160 11.06 8.74 0.60
N LEU A 161 10.28 7.76 1.10
CA LEU A 161 9.03 8.08 1.78
C LEU A 161 9.31 8.86 3.09
N PRO A 162 8.62 10.00 3.29
CA PRO A 162 8.80 10.75 4.53
C PRO A 162 8.36 9.92 5.74
N ALA A 163 9.10 10.05 6.84
CA ALA A 163 8.62 9.56 8.13
C ALA A 163 7.28 10.23 8.45
N ARG A 164 6.28 9.45 8.85
CA ARG A 164 4.90 9.91 9.06
C ARG A 164 4.32 10.57 7.79
N ALA A 165 4.23 9.78 6.71
CA ALA A 165 3.61 10.21 5.45
C ALA A 165 2.12 10.58 5.60
N LEU A 166 1.48 10.20 6.73
CA LEU A 166 0.13 10.62 7.08
C LEU A 166 0.08 12.14 7.24
N GLY A 167 -0.76 12.80 6.42
CA GLY A 167 -0.81 14.26 6.35
C GLY A 167 0.34 14.90 5.58
N SER A 168 1.24 14.13 4.99
CA SER A 168 2.27 14.65 4.09
C SER A 168 1.66 15.19 2.80
N ALA A 169 2.37 16.12 2.16
CA ALA A 169 1.97 16.63 0.85
C ALA A 169 1.85 15.50 -0.19
N GLN A 170 2.69 14.49 -0.11
CA GLN A 170 2.68 13.32 -1.00
C GLN A 170 1.41 12.47 -0.79
N GLY A 171 1.02 12.25 0.47
CA GLY A 171 -0.23 11.55 0.81
C GLY A 171 -1.48 12.33 0.39
N GLY A 172 -1.49 13.64 0.57
CA GLY A 172 -2.57 14.53 0.10
C GLY A 172 -2.76 14.43 -1.41
N ARG A 173 -1.68 14.49 -2.18
CA ARG A 173 -1.71 14.33 -3.64
C ARG A 173 -2.14 12.93 -4.10
N ALA A 174 -1.78 11.89 -3.33
CA ALA A 174 -2.25 10.54 -3.59
C ALA A 174 -3.79 10.47 -3.49
N ARG A 175 -4.36 11.00 -2.41
CA ARG A 175 -5.81 11.07 -2.24
C ARG A 175 -6.49 11.90 -3.33
N GLU A 176 -5.99 13.09 -3.62
CA GLU A 176 -6.54 13.97 -4.65
C GLU A 176 -6.63 13.27 -6.00
N ARG A 177 -5.59 12.53 -6.38
CA ARG A 177 -5.52 11.79 -7.64
C ARG A 177 -6.68 10.82 -7.85
N ILE A 178 -7.19 10.18 -6.78
CA ILE A 178 -8.22 9.15 -6.89
C ILE A 178 -9.63 9.63 -6.52
N MET A 179 -9.81 10.88 -6.07
CA MET A 179 -11.12 11.40 -5.68
C MET A 179 -12.16 11.34 -6.81
N ALA A 180 -11.70 11.33 -8.06
CA ALA A 180 -12.56 11.17 -9.22
C ALA A 180 -12.90 9.70 -9.56
N CYS A 181 -12.30 8.72 -8.89
CA CYS A 181 -12.50 7.29 -9.17
C CYS A 181 -13.68 6.72 -8.37
N THR A 182 -14.85 7.35 -8.46
CA THR A 182 -16.07 6.89 -7.76
C THR A 182 -16.88 5.93 -8.62
N SER A 183 -17.70 5.10 -7.97
CA SER A 183 -18.63 4.19 -8.65
C SER A 183 -19.63 4.94 -9.52
N GLU A 184 -20.10 6.10 -9.07
CA GLU A 184 -21.04 6.95 -9.81
C GLU A 184 -20.42 7.44 -11.13
N ARG A 185 -19.20 7.96 -11.06
CA ARG A 185 -18.49 8.44 -12.26
C ARG A 185 -18.17 7.29 -13.23
N LEU A 186 -17.76 6.15 -12.71
CA LEU A 186 -17.52 4.96 -13.54
C LEU A 186 -18.81 4.52 -14.24
N SER A 187 -19.92 4.46 -13.53
CA SER A 187 -21.22 4.11 -14.10
C SER A 187 -21.66 5.09 -15.17
N THR A 188 -21.49 6.39 -14.94
CA THR A 188 -21.81 7.43 -15.93
C THR A 188 -20.98 7.29 -17.19
N GLN A 189 -19.67 7.05 -17.05
CA GLN A 189 -18.78 6.83 -18.18
C GLN A 189 -19.16 5.58 -19.00
N LEU A 190 -19.48 4.48 -18.31
CA LEU A 190 -19.91 3.24 -18.97
C LEU A 190 -21.23 3.44 -19.72
N LEU A 191 -22.21 4.12 -19.11
CA LEU A 191 -23.49 4.43 -19.77
C LEU A 191 -23.29 5.29 -21.03
N SER A 192 -22.43 6.30 -20.97
CA SER A 192 -22.07 7.12 -22.13
C SER A 192 -21.50 6.27 -23.26
N LEU A 193 -20.50 5.41 -22.94
CA LEU A 193 -19.91 4.50 -23.93
C LEU A 193 -20.92 3.56 -24.57
N TYR A 194 -21.89 3.04 -23.82
CA TYR A 194 -22.96 2.21 -24.37
C TYR A 194 -23.90 2.99 -25.28
N GLN A 195 -24.19 4.27 -24.96
CA GLN A 195 -25.01 5.13 -25.81
C GLN A 195 -24.34 5.47 -27.14
N ASP A 196 -23.02 5.59 -27.16
CA ASP A 196 -22.25 5.87 -28.36
C ASP A 196 -22.12 4.65 -29.31
N LEU A 197 -22.49 3.44 -28.84
CA LEU A 197 -22.43 2.18 -29.62
C LEU A 197 -23.78 1.80 -30.25
N VAL A 198 -24.85 2.52 -29.93
CA VAL A 198 -26.23 2.30 -30.42
C VAL A 198 -26.60 3.41 -31.39
#